data_5ad463fa52fe16f0f7c9e7a9b9ed2823
#
_entry.id   5ad463fa52fe16f0f7c9e7a9b9ed2823
#
_cell.length_a   1.000
_cell.length_b   1.000
_cell.length_c   1.000
_cell.angle_alpha   90.00
_cell.angle_beta   90.00
_cell.angle_gamma   90.00
#
_symmetry.space_group_name_H-M   'P 1'
#
loop_
_entity.id
_entity.type
_entity.pdbx_description
1 polymer ?
#
loop_
_entity_poly.entity_id
_entity_poly.type
_entity_poly.pdbx_seq_one_letter_code
_entity_poly.pdbx_strand_id
1 'polypeptide(L)' 'MAEKADYKEIITEYKDQIRILKDEISELQDNCKAKDGALKRTSQKYENTLEDLDKSNEEAEKLKEEIKVLKGKPSKILTQ' A
#
# COMPACT_ATOMS: atom_id res chain seq x y z
N MET A 1 -16.77 -42.24 38.91
CA MET A 1 -17.88 -41.28 38.86
C MET A 1 -17.40 -39.85 38.76
N ALA A 2 -16.57 -39.41 39.71
CA ALA A 2 -15.95 -38.10 39.62
C ALA A 2 -15.09 -37.95 38.36
N GLU A 3 -14.45 -39.05 37.92
CA GLU A 3 -13.61 -39.06 36.74
C GLU A 3 -14.37 -38.71 35.47
N LYS A 4 -15.59 -39.23 35.29
CA LYS A 4 -16.41 -38.91 34.11
C LYS A 4 -16.84 -37.45 34.05
N ALA A 5 -17.16 -36.88 35.22
CA ALA A 5 -17.50 -35.45 35.29
C ALA A 5 -16.30 -34.59 34.97
N ASP A 6 -15.12 -34.95 35.46
CA ASP A 6 -13.88 -34.23 35.18
C ASP A 6 -13.52 -34.27 33.69
N TYR A 7 -13.70 -35.45 33.07
CA TYR A 7 -13.45 -35.56 31.63
C TYR A 7 -14.41 -34.71 30.80
N LYS A 8 -15.68 -34.66 31.20
CA LYS A 8 -16.66 -33.82 30.51
C LYS A 8 -16.30 -32.34 30.62
N GLU A 9 -15.88 -31.91 31.81
CA GLU A 9 -15.45 -30.53 32.00
C GLU A 9 -14.24 -30.21 31.16
N ILE A 10 -13.25 -31.09 31.12
CA ILE A 10 -12.05 -30.92 30.33
C ILE A 10 -12.41 -30.81 28.84
N ILE A 11 -13.29 -31.71 28.36
CA ILE A 11 -13.74 -31.67 26.95
C ILE A 11 -14.46 -30.37 26.65
N THR A 12 -15.32 -29.91 27.56
CA THR A 12 -16.04 -28.64 27.37
C THR A 12 -15.07 -27.48 27.32
N GLU A 13 -14.07 -27.45 28.19
CA GLU A 13 -13.05 -26.40 28.18
C GLU A 13 -12.28 -26.37 26.86
N TYR A 14 -11.88 -27.54 26.37
CA TYR A 14 -11.18 -27.61 25.09
C TYR A 14 -12.05 -27.18 23.93
N LYS A 15 -13.32 -27.54 23.93
CA LYS A 15 -14.26 -27.09 22.89
C LYS A 15 -14.41 -25.57 22.90
N ASP A 16 -14.49 -24.97 24.08
CA ASP A 16 -14.57 -23.53 24.24
C ASP A 16 -13.32 -22.86 23.74
N GLN A 17 -12.15 -23.39 24.04
CA GLN A 17 -10.87 -22.89 23.58
C GLN A 17 -10.78 -22.97 22.04
N ILE A 18 -11.22 -24.09 21.47
CA ILE A 18 -11.23 -24.25 20.01
C ILE A 18 -12.13 -23.21 19.36
N ARG A 19 -13.30 -22.94 19.92
CA ARG A 19 -14.22 -21.94 19.41
C ARG A 19 -13.59 -20.55 19.44
N ILE A 20 -12.97 -20.18 20.55
CA ILE A 20 -12.29 -18.91 20.71
C ILE A 20 -11.17 -18.77 19.69
N LEU A 21 -10.37 -19.82 19.52
CA LEU A 21 -9.27 -19.81 18.56
C LEU A 21 -9.76 -19.67 17.12
N LYS A 22 -10.87 -20.33 16.78
CA LYS A 22 -11.47 -20.22 15.45
C LYS A 22 -11.95 -18.81 15.19
N ASP A 23 -12.54 -18.16 16.18
CA ASP A 23 -12.99 -16.78 16.09
C ASP A 23 -11.81 -15.85 15.90
N GLU A 24 -10.72 -16.06 16.66
CA GLU A 24 -9.49 -15.27 16.50
C GLU A 24 -8.88 -15.43 15.12
N ILE A 25 -8.86 -16.65 14.59
CA ILE A 25 -8.36 -16.92 13.24
C ILE A 25 -9.19 -16.16 12.21
N SER A 26 -10.52 -16.19 12.35
CA SER A 26 -11.42 -15.49 11.45
C SER A 26 -11.17 -13.99 11.47
N GLU A 27 -11.01 -13.40 12.65
CA GLU A 27 -10.68 -11.98 12.79
C GLU A 27 -9.34 -11.63 12.15
N LEU A 28 -8.34 -12.47 12.38
CA LEU A 28 -7.02 -12.27 11.82
C LEU A 28 -7.06 -12.34 10.27
N GLN A 29 -7.83 -13.28 9.74
CA GLN A 29 -8.01 -13.39 8.29
C GLN A 29 -8.66 -12.14 7.71
N ASP A 30 -9.69 -11.63 8.37
CA ASP A 30 -10.38 -10.41 7.95
C ASP A 30 -9.44 -9.20 8.00
N ASN A 31 -8.65 -9.10 9.07
CA ASN A 31 -7.65 -8.03 9.21
C ASN A 31 -6.59 -8.11 8.13
N CYS A 32 -6.13 -9.31 7.80
CA CYS A 32 -5.17 -9.51 6.73
C CYS A 32 -5.73 -9.07 5.38
N LYS A 33 -6.97 -9.43 5.09
CA LYS A 33 -7.63 -9.01 3.84
C LYS A 33 -7.74 -7.49 3.76
N ALA A 34 -8.12 -6.85 4.86
CA ALA A 34 -8.23 -5.39 4.90
C ALA A 34 -6.87 -4.73 4.66
N LYS A 35 -5.83 -5.26 5.28
CA LYS A 35 -4.46 -4.74 5.11
C LYS A 35 -3.94 -4.97 3.70
N ASP A 36 -4.24 -6.11 3.11
CA ASP A 36 -3.86 -6.40 1.72
C ASP A 36 -4.53 -5.41 0.77
N GLY A 37 -5.81 -5.12 0.98
CA GLY A 37 -6.52 -4.14 0.18
C GLY A 37 -5.91 -2.75 0.32
N ALA A 38 -5.58 -2.34 1.54
CA ALA A 38 -4.93 -1.06 1.80
C ALA A 38 -3.55 -0.99 1.14
N LEU A 39 -2.79 -2.08 1.21
CA LEU A 39 -1.47 -2.15 0.60
C LEU A 39 -1.56 -2.03 -0.92
N LYS A 40 -2.50 -2.72 -1.54
CA LYS A 40 -2.72 -2.62 -3.00
C LYS A 40 -3.04 -1.20 -3.42
N ARG A 41 -3.91 -0.52 -2.67
CA ARG A 41 -4.27 0.88 -2.95
C ARG A 41 -3.07 1.81 -2.82
N THR A 42 -2.26 1.60 -1.78
CA THR A 42 -1.06 2.40 -1.54
C THR A 42 -0.03 2.17 -2.64
N SER A 43 0.16 0.91 -3.04
CA SER A 43 1.06 0.56 -4.13
C SER A 43 0.64 1.21 -5.45
N GLN A 44 -0.66 1.23 -5.73
CA GLN A 44 -1.20 1.86 -6.93
C GLN A 44 -0.96 3.37 -6.92
N LYS A 45 -1.17 4.01 -5.79
CA LYS A 45 -0.90 5.45 -5.62
C LYS A 45 0.58 5.75 -5.81
N TYR A 46 1.44 4.89 -5.29
CA TYR A 46 2.88 5.04 -5.43
C TYR A 46 3.29 4.96 -6.90
N GLU A 47 2.78 3.98 -7.63
CA GLU A 47 3.05 3.83 -9.06
C GLU A 47 2.58 5.05 -9.85
N ASN A 48 1.37 5.53 -9.55
CA ASN A 48 0.82 6.71 -10.20
C ASN A 48 1.68 7.94 -9.92
N THR A 49 2.15 8.09 -8.69
CA THR A 49 3.02 9.20 -8.30
C THR A 49 4.36 9.14 -9.03
N LEU A 50 4.93 7.95 -9.20
CA LEU A 50 6.16 7.76 -9.95
C LEU A 50 5.98 8.16 -11.42
N GLU A 51 4.87 7.79 -12.04
CA GLU A 51 4.56 8.17 -13.42
C GLU A 51 4.44 9.69 -13.55
N ASP A 52 3.73 10.32 -12.60
CA ASP A 52 3.58 11.76 -12.58
C ASP A 52 4.92 12.47 -12.42
N LEU A 53 5.78 11.94 -11.57
CA LEU A 53 7.13 12.47 -11.37
C LEU A 53 7.95 12.39 -12.64
N ASP A 54 7.90 11.25 -13.33
CA ASP A 54 8.62 11.06 -14.60
C ASP A 54 8.15 12.07 -15.64
N LYS A 55 6.84 12.28 -15.75
CA LYS A 55 6.27 13.26 -16.67
C LYS A 55 6.74 14.68 -16.33
N SER A 56 6.72 15.04 -15.05
CA SER A 56 7.20 16.34 -14.59
C SER A 56 8.67 16.54 -14.92
N ASN A 57 9.48 15.51 -14.73
CA ASN A 57 10.91 15.57 -15.04
C ASN A 57 11.14 15.75 -16.54
N GLU A 58 10.38 15.05 -17.38
CA GLU A 58 10.45 15.19 -18.83
C GLU A 58 10.09 16.62 -19.25
N GLU A 59 9.03 17.19 -18.70
CA GLU A 59 8.62 18.56 -18.98
C GLU A 59 9.69 19.55 -18.52
N ALA A 60 10.27 19.33 -17.36
CA ALA A 60 11.34 20.18 -16.85
C ALA A 60 12.55 20.15 -17.77
N GLU A 61 12.92 18.98 -18.28
CA GLU A 61 14.03 18.86 -19.24
C GLU A 61 13.72 19.57 -20.54
N LYS A 62 12.51 19.43 -21.05
CA LYS A 62 12.08 20.16 -22.27
C LYS A 62 12.16 21.66 -22.07
N LEU A 63 11.69 22.17 -20.95
CA LEU A 63 11.73 23.58 -20.63
C LEU A 63 13.16 24.08 -20.50
N LYS A 64 14.05 23.30 -19.91
CA LYS A 64 15.47 23.63 -19.82
C LYS A 64 16.09 23.76 -21.21
N GLU A 65 15.77 22.86 -22.13
CA GLU A 65 16.25 22.91 -23.49
C GLU A 65 15.71 24.12 -24.23
N GLU A 66 14.43 24.44 -24.06
CA GLU A 66 13.83 25.63 -24.64
C GLU A 66 14.50 26.90 -24.12
N ILE A 67 14.79 26.98 -22.85
CA ILE A 67 15.50 28.12 -22.25
C ILE A 67 16.89 28.25 -22.84
N LYS A 68 17.62 27.17 -23.02
CA LYS A 68 18.94 27.18 -23.65
C LYS A 68 18.87 27.74 -25.08
N VAL A 69 17.88 27.27 -25.84
CA VAL A 69 17.69 27.76 -27.23
C VAL A 69 17.38 29.24 -27.24
N LEU A 70 16.48 29.68 -26.35
CA LEU A 70 16.13 31.10 -26.25
C LEU A 70 17.32 31.95 -25.83
N LYS A 71 18.14 31.46 -24.88
CA LYS A 71 19.35 32.18 -24.44
C LYS A 71 20.39 32.27 -25.55
N GLY A 72 20.41 31.31 -26.47
CA GLY A 72 21.30 31.38 -27.63
C GLY A 72 20.84 32.34 -28.68
N LYS A 73 19.58 32.78 -28.65
CA LYS A 73 19.02 33.68 -29.65
C LYS A 73 18.92 35.17 -29.27
N PRO A 74 18.94 35.54 -27.97
CA PRO A 74 18.70 36.94 -27.59
C PRO A 74 19.63 37.96 -28.26
N SER A 75 20.87 37.60 -28.46
CA SER A 75 21.83 38.49 -29.10
C SER A 75 21.42 38.85 -30.54
N LYS A 76 20.78 37.94 -31.25
CA LYS A 76 20.27 38.21 -32.58
C LYS A 76 19.12 39.22 -32.55
N ILE A 77 18.25 39.07 -31.57
CA ILE A 77 17.11 39.97 -31.39
C ILE A 77 17.59 41.37 -31.01
N LEU A 78 18.56 41.45 -30.13
CA LEU A 78 19.10 42.71 -29.62
C LEU A 78 19.90 43.49 -30.67
N THR A 79 20.50 42.78 -31.62
CA THR A 79 21.29 43.41 -32.66
C THR A 79 20.46 43.99 -33.82
N GLN A 80 19.19 43.66 -33.80
CA GLN A 80 18.23 44.23 -34.75
C GLN A 80 17.64 45.51 -34.21
#